data_2b263e4c0d8fea6116949d5eea25e454
#
_entry.id   2b263e4c0d8fea6116949d5eea25e454
#
_cell.length_a   1.000
_cell.length_b   1.000
_cell.length_c   1.000
_cell.angle_alpha   90.00
_cell.angle_beta   90.00
_cell.angle_gamma   90.00
#
_symmetry.space_group_name_H-M   'P 1'
#
loop_
_entity.id
_entity.type
_entity.pdbx_description
1 polymer ?
#
loop_
_entity_poly.entity_id
_entity_poly.type
_entity_poly.pdbx_seq_one_letter_code
_entity_poly.pdbx_strand_id
1 'polypeptide(L)'
;MKAIKYFVLGAMMIGFGAPAMAQSNNAVIEEVSKLIKTHGDGEAIKAIFKANKKNPEVLLGMGRAYLEVKDTANASKYANLALARNKKYAKAFILLGDIAVFADDGGKAAEQYQQAKYFDPKDPEGYFKYANILRGRSPEEAVQNLEELRTQRPDIAVDALVARIYYSSNKMQKSVDAYAKVSDLSKLADEDITNYATASWMLQQRDKSLEIAKYGLTKNARKAAWNRLAFYNLT
;
A
#
# COMPACT_ATOMS: atom_id res chain seq x y z
N MET A 1 40.87 12.39 -20.55
CA MET A 1 39.49 12.90 -20.50
C MET A 1 38.68 12.22 -21.59
N LYS A 2 37.95 11.16 -21.23
CA LYS A 2 37.07 10.41 -22.16
C LYS A 2 35.66 10.86 -21.90
N ALA A 3 35.08 11.60 -22.84
CA ALA A 3 33.66 12.01 -22.81
C ALA A 3 32.82 10.74 -23.03
N ILE A 4 32.08 10.34 -22.00
CA ILE A 4 31.06 9.32 -22.11
C ILE A 4 29.87 10.00 -22.81
N LYS A 5 29.69 9.68 -24.08
CA LYS A 5 28.50 10.06 -24.84
C LYS A 5 27.32 9.30 -24.30
N TYR A 6 26.48 9.96 -23.53
CA TYR A 6 25.16 9.44 -23.18
C TYR A 6 24.32 9.38 -24.45
N PHE A 7 23.99 8.19 -24.85
CA PHE A 7 23.04 7.93 -25.92
C PHE A 7 21.64 8.25 -25.37
N VAL A 8 21.25 9.51 -25.49
CA VAL A 8 19.84 9.90 -25.38
C VAL A 8 19.20 9.32 -26.63
N LEU A 9 18.49 8.21 -26.49
CA LEU A 9 17.59 7.69 -27.52
C LEU A 9 16.34 8.59 -27.58
N GLY A 10 16.56 9.86 -27.81
CA GLY A 10 15.60 10.75 -28.41
C GLY A 10 15.69 10.52 -29.91
N ALA A 11 14.76 9.79 -30.48
CA ALA A 11 14.66 9.64 -31.91
C ALA A 11 14.57 11.01 -32.60
N MET A 12 15.70 11.57 -33.01
CA MET A 12 15.74 12.52 -34.12
C MET A 12 15.50 11.73 -35.39
N MET A 13 14.24 11.54 -35.74
CA MET A 13 13.85 11.06 -37.06
C MET A 13 13.84 12.21 -38.02
N ILE A 14 14.92 12.33 -38.79
CA ILE A 14 14.87 12.98 -40.08
C ILE A 14 14.46 11.88 -41.08
N GLY A 15 13.26 11.98 -41.60
CA GLY A 15 12.86 11.28 -42.81
C GLY A 15 11.82 10.16 -42.70
N PHE A 16 10.63 10.49 -43.21
CA PHE A 16 9.58 9.60 -43.71
C PHE A 16 8.75 8.77 -42.71
N GLY A 17 7.61 9.29 -42.32
CA GLY A 17 6.30 8.61 -42.46
C GLY A 17 5.99 7.36 -41.64
N ALA A 18 6.58 7.14 -40.45
CA ALA A 18 5.99 6.26 -39.47
C ALA A 18 5.39 7.11 -38.34
N PRO A 19 4.13 6.84 -37.87
CA PRO A 19 3.64 7.51 -36.68
C PRO A 19 4.59 7.15 -35.53
N ALA A 20 5.18 8.16 -34.89
CA ALA A 20 5.91 7.96 -33.65
C ALA A 20 4.95 7.26 -32.70
N MET A 21 5.19 6.00 -32.38
CA MET A 21 4.40 5.29 -31.38
C MET A 21 4.53 6.07 -30.08
N ALA A 22 3.43 6.65 -29.62
CA ALA A 22 3.42 7.37 -28.36
C ALA A 22 3.89 6.38 -27.28
N GLN A 23 4.98 6.72 -26.61
CA GLN A 23 5.50 5.92 -25.51
C GLN A 23 4.40 5.76 -24.48
N SER A 24 4.14 4.54 -23.99
CA SER A 24 3.09 4.32 -23.00
C SER A 24 3.41 5.10 -21.71
N ASN A 25 2.38 5.54 -20.98
CA ASN A 25 2.57 6.22 -19.70
C ASN A 25 3.48 5.43 -18.76
N ASN A 26 3.35 4.10 -18.73
CA ASN A 26 4.19 3.23 -17.90
C ASN A 26 5.67 3.33 -18.26
N ALA A 27 6.01 3.31 -19.54
CA ALA A 27 7.40 3.44 -19.98
C ALA A 27 8.00 4.82 -19.63
N VAL A 28 7.22 5.91 -19.79
CA VAL A 28 7.63 7.25 -19.37
C VAL A 28 7.82 7.34 -17.85
N ILE A 29 6.92 6.75 -17.08
CA ILE A 29 7.00 6.72 -15.61
C ILE A 29 8.23 5.92 -15.16
N GLU A 30 8.50 4.78 -15.79
CA GLU A 30 9.68 3.97 -15.48
C GLU A 30 10.98 4.73 -15.76
N GLU A 31 11.08 5.38 -16.93
CA GLU A 31 12.24 6.18 -17.33
C GLU A 31 12.48 7.33 -16.34
N VAL A 32 11.46 8.15 -16.04
CA VAL A 32 11.61 9.28 -15.14
C VAL A 32 11.87 8.83 -13.70
N SER A 33 11.27 7.74 -13.27
CA SER A 33 11.51 7.17 -11.94
C SER A 33 12.97 6.71 -11.78
N LYS A 34 13.53 6.06 -12.80
CA LYS A 34 14.94 5.69 -12.83
C LYS A 34 15.85 6.92 -12.73
N LEU A 35 15.59 7.96 -13.52
CA LEU A 35 16.36 9.20 -13.48
C LEU A 35 16.33 9.87 -12.11
N ILE A 36 15.15 9.95 -11.47
CA ILE A 36 14.99 10.54 -10.13
C ILE A 36 15.75 9.71 -9.09
N LYS A 37 15.60 8.39 -9.09
CA LYS A 37 16.24 7.48 -8.11
C LYS A 37 17.77 7.46 -8.21
N THR A 38 18.31 7.65 -9.40
CA THR A 38 19.76 7.66 -9.62
C THR A 38 20.37 9.06 -9.56
N HIS A 39 19.59 10.08 -9.18
CA HIS A 39 20.01 11.49 -9.28
C HIS A 39 20.58 11.85 -10.66
N GLY A 40 19.93 11.29 -11.70
CA GLY A 40 20.34 11.43 -13.08
C GLY A 40 20.13 12.84 -13.63
N ASP A 41 20.22 12.96 -14.95
CA ASP A 41 20.18 14.23 -15.66
C ASP A 41 18.90 15.05 -15.37
N GLY A 42 19.06 16.16 -14.65
CA GLY A 42 17.97 17.05 -14.30
C GLY A 42 17.31 17.71 -15.51
N GLU A 43 18.03 17.92 -16.63
CA GLU A 43 17.47 18.43 -17.87
C GLU A 43 16.59 17.38 -18.56
N ALA A 44 16.96 16.11 -18.51
CA ALA A 44 16.12 15.02 -19.00
C ALA A 44 14.81 14.92 -18.19
N ILE A 45 14.87 15.02 -16.86
CA ILE A 45 13.67 15.06 -16.00
C ILE A 45 12.77 16.24 -16.35
N LYS A 46 13.35 17.42 -16.56
CA LYS A 46 12.61 18.63 -17.00
C LYS A 46 11.98 18.45 -18.38
N ALA A 47 12.68 17.82 -19.33
CA ALA A 47 12.16 17.54 -20.66
C ALA A 47 10.96 16.58 -20.60
N ILE A 48 11.05 15.51 -19.82
CA ILE A 48 9.95 14.57 -19.61
C ILE A 48 8.75 15.27 -18.97
N PHE A 49 8.98 16.10 -17.93
CA PHE A 49 7.93 16.90 -17.32
C PHE A 49 7.27 17.84 -18.34
N LYS A 50 8.05 18.59 -19.14
CA LYS A 50 7.53 19.53 -20.15
C LYS A 50 6.64 18.83 -21.18
N ALA A 51 7.05 17.65 -21.62
CA ALA A 51 6.29 16.82 -22.56
C ALA A 51 4.97 16.29 -21.95
N ASN A 52 4.97 15.99 -20.63
CA ASN A 52 3.88 15.32 -19.95
C ASN A 52 3.13 16.20 -18.92
N LYS A 53 3.32 17.51 -18.91
CA LYS A 53 2.74 18.44 -17.92
C LYS A 53 1.22 18.47 -17.84
N LYS A 54 0.52 17.87 -18.82
CA LYS A 54 -0.95 17.74 -18.85
C LYS A 54 -1.42 16.34 -18.50
N ASN A 55 -0.52 15.38 -18.33
CA ASN A 55 -0.84 13.98 -18.04
C ASN A 55 -0.78 13.71 -16.54
N PRO A 56 -1.93 13.56 -15.83
CA PRO A 56 -1.96 13.40 -14.39
C PRO A 56 -1.30 12.08 -13.93
N GLU A 57 -1.31 11.04 -14.76
CA GLU A 57 -0.71 9.75 -14.43
C GLU A 57 0.82 9.83 -14.39
N VAL A 58 1.44 10.47 -15.39
CA VAL A 58 2.89 10.69 -15.42
C VAL A 58 3.32 11.63 -14.29
N LEU A 59 2.55 12.70 -14.03
CA LEU A 59 2.80 13.61 -12.90
C LEU A 59 2.75 12.84 -11.56
N LEU A 60 1.76 11.96 -11.38
CA LEU A 60 1.67 11.11 -10.19
C LEU A 60 2.88 10.17 -10.08
N GLY A 61 3.31 9.55 -11.18
CA GLY A 61 4.49 8.68 -11.24
C GLY A 61 5.75 9.42 -10.81
N MET A 62 5.94 10.65 -11.29
CA MET A 62 7.04 11.53 -10.84
C MET A 62 6.97 11.81 -9.34
N GLY A 63 5.78 12.14 -8.82
CA GLY A 63 5.57 12.37 -7.39
C GLY A 63 5.92 11.15 -6.53
N ARG A 64 5.52 9.95 -6.95
CA ARG A 64 5.87 8.70 -6.27
C ARG A 64 7.37 8.46 -6.27
N ALA A 65 8.04 8.66 -7.41
CA ALA A 65 9.49 8.51 -7.50
C ALA A 65 10.26 9.46 -6.57
N TYR A 66 9.80 10.71 -6.44
CA TYR A 66 10.37 11.66 -5.48
C TYR A 66 10.13 11.24 -4.02
N LEU A 67 8.97 10.69 -3.70
CA LEU A 67 8.71 10.18 -2.35
C LEU A 67 9.65 9.00 -1.99
N GLU A 68 9.91 8.10 -2.94
CA GLU A 68 10.85 6.99 -2.74
C GLU A 68 12.27 7.44 -2.41
N VAL A 69 12.71 8.57 -2.97
CA VAL A 69 14.01 9.20 -2.62
C VAL A 69 13.89 10.20 -1.47
N LYS A 70 12.74 10.20 -0.75
CA LYS A 70 12.45 11.05 0.41
C LYS A 70 12.42 12.56 0.12
N ASP A 71 12.31 12.95 -1.14
CA ASP A 71 12.08 14.35 -1.54
C ASP A 71 10.58 14.67 -1.49
N THR A 72 10.09 14.90 -0.27
CA THR A 72 8.67 15.19 0.00
C THR A 72 8.19 16.49 -0.64
N ALA A 73 9.09 17.45 -0.84
CA ALA A 73 8.77 18.75 -1.47
C ALA A 73 8.39 18.55 -2.95
N ASN A 74 9.23 17.85 -3.72
CA ASN A 74 8.91 17.53 -5.11
C ASN A 74 7.78 16.51 -5.20
N ALA A 75 7.70 15.51 -4.31
CA ALA A 75 6.58 14.59 -4.27
C ALA A 75 5.23 15.32 -4.13
N SER A 76 5.12 16.25 -3.18
CA SER A 76 3.92 17.10 -3.00
C SER A 76 3.62 17.96 -4.20
N LYS A 77 4.65 18.59 -4.78
CA LYS A 77 4.52 19.41 -5.99
C LYS A 77 3.87 18.64 -7.13
N TYR A 78 4.38 17.44 -7.42
CA TYR A 78 3.87 16.64 -8.55
C TYR A 78 2.50 16.01 -8.25
N ALA A 79 2.19 15.62 -7.02
CA ALA A 79 0.85 15.22 -6.62
C ALA A 79 -0.17 16.33 -6.83
N ASN A 80 0.15 17.57 -6.41
CA ASN A 80 -0.71 18.73 -6.61
C ASN A 80 -0.86 19.12 -8.08
N LEU A 81 0.20 18.96 -8.89
CA LEU A 81 0.11 19.16 -10.35
C LEU A 81 -0.83 18.10 -10.98
N ALA A 82 -0.81 16.85 -10.52
CA ALA A 82 -1.74 15.83 -10.98
C ALA A 82 -3.20 16.20 -10.62
N LEU A 83 -3.44 16.69 -9.41
CA LEU A 83 -4.76 17.19 -8.97
C LEU A 83 -5.21 18.43 -9.75
N ALA A 84 -4.28 19.32 -10.13
CA ALA A 84 -4.60 20.46 -10.98
C ALA A 84 -5.08 20.05 -12.39
N ARG A 85 -4.75 18.83 -12.84
CA ARG A 85 -5.21 18.26 -14.12
C ARG A 85 -6.47 17.42 -13.96
N ASN A 86 -6.58 16.71 -12.85
CA ASN A 86 -7.77 15.93 -12.49
C ASN A 86 -8.06 16.11 -11.00
N LYS A 87 -8.99 16.99 -10.68
CA LYS A 87 -9.37 17.33 -9.29
C LYS A 87 -9.95 16.14 -8.50
N LYS A 88 -10.37 15.08 -9.19
CA LYS A 88 -10.95 13.87 -8.60
C LYS A 88 -10.00 12.67 -8.66
N TYR A 89 -8.70 12.91 -8.87
CA TYR A 89 -7.73 11.84 -9.05
C TYR A 89 -7.38 11.18 -7.69
N ALA A 90 -8.12 10.16 -7.32
CA ALA A 90 -8.01 9.46 -6.04
C ALA A 90 -6.57 9.07 -5.69
N LYS A 91 -5.81 8.54 -6.67
CA LYS A 91 -4.42 8.12 -6.47
C LYS A 91 -3.48 9.26 -6.09
N ALA A 92 -3.79 10.49 -6.46
CA ALA A 92 -2.99 11.65 -6.04
C ALA A 92 -3.25 12.03 -4.58
N PHE A 93 -4.48 11.85 -4.09
CA PHE A 93 -4.79 11.97 -2.67
C PHE A 93 -4.10 10.88 -1.85
N ILE A 94 -4.04 9.63 -2.36
CA ILE A 94 -3.25 8.56 -1.71
C ILE A 94 -1.79 8.99 -1.56
N LEU A 95 -1.17 9.52 -2.62
CA LEU A 95 0.21 10.00 -2.54
C LEU A 95 0.39 11.14 -1.53
N LEU A 96 -0.55 12.10 -1.47
CA LEU A 96 -0.49 13.17 -0.46
C LEU A 96 -0.64 12.63 0.96
N GLY A 97 -1.48 11.61 1.15
CA GLY A 97 -1.59 10.88 2.42
C GLY A 97 -0.29 10.18 2.80
N ASP A 98 0.36 9.49 1.85
CA ASP A 98 1.66 8.84 2.08
C ASP A 98 2.76 9.85 2.44
N ILE A 99 2.76 11.03 1.82
CA ILE A 99 3.67 12.14 2.17
C ILE A 99 3.40 12.63 3.60
N ALA A 100 2.13 12.76 3.99
CA ALA A 100 1.77 13.16 5.35
C ALA A 100 2.19 12.10 6.39
N VAL A 101 2.05 10.79 6.08
CA VAL A 101 2.60 9.70 6.92
C VAL A 101 4.11 9.84 7.08
N PHE A 102 4.83 10.12 6.00
CA PHE A 102 6.27 10.33 6.05
C PHE A 102 6.67 11.52 6.94
N ALA A 103 5.82 12.54 7.03
CA ALA A 103 5.98 13.70 7.90
C ALA A 103 5.44 13.50 9.32
N ASP A 104 5.03 12.27 9.69
CA ASP A 104 4.38 11.92 10.96
C ASP A 104 3.07 12.72 11.25
N ASP A 105 2.41 13.18 10.20
CA ASP A 105 1.12 13.90 10.27
C ASP A 105 -0.04 12.93 9.97
N GLY A 106 -0.38 12.11 10.97
CA GLY A 106 -1.47 11.13 10.83
C GLY A 106 -2.85 11.75 10.61
N GLY A 107 -3.08 12.98 11.09
CA GLY A 107 -4.33 13.70 10.87
C GLY A 107 -4.53 14.06 9.40
N LYS A 108 -3.52 14.68 8.81
CA LYS A 108 -3.51 15.03 7.38
C LYS A 108 -3.53 13.78 6.50
N ALA A 109 -2.81 12.73 6.88
CA ALA A 109 -2.83 11.46 6.15
C ALA A 109 -4.27 10.90 6.09
N ALA A 110 -4.96 10.85 7.23
CA ALA A 110 -6.34 10.38 7.30
C ALA A 110 -7.28 11.20 6.40
N GLU A 111 -7.17 12.53 6.44
CA GLU A 111 -7.95 13.43 5.57
C GLU A 111 -7.74 13.10 4.08
N GLN A 112 -6.49 12.93 3.65
CA GLN A 112 -6.18 12.65 2.25
C GLN A 112 -6.68 11.26 1.82
N TYR A 113 -6.58 10.25 2.67
CA TYR A 113 -7.13 8.93 2.36
C TYR A 113 -8.66 8.91 2.31
N GLN A 114 -9.34 9.73 3.12
CA GLN A 114 -10.80 9.93 3.01
C GLN A 114 -11.16 10.56 1.67
N GLN A 115 -10.40 11.57 1.19
CA GLN A 115 -10.62 12.13 -0.15
C GLN A 115 -10.42 11.09 -1.25
N ALA A 116 -9.42 10.22 -1.12
CA ALA A 116 -9.21 9.13 -2.08
C ALA A 116 -10.42 8.19 -2.14
N LYS A 117 -10.93 7.73 -1.00
CA LYS A 117 -12.15 6.90 -0.90
C LYS A 117 -13.38 7.60 -1.49
N TYR A 118 -13.53 8.89 -1.24
CA TYR A 118 -14.66 9.66 -1.76
C TYR A 118 -14.67 9.73 -3.28
N PHE A 119 -13.50 9.92 -3.92
CA PHE A 119 -13.39 10.02 -5.37
C PHE A 119 -13.31 8.68 -6.09
N ASP A 120 -12.83 7.64 -5.42
CA ASP A 120 -12.85 6.26 -5.96
C ASP A 120 -13.23 5.25 -4.86
N PRO A 121 -14.53 5.09 -4.59
CA PRO A 121 -15.01 4.20 -3.53
C PRO A 121 -14.82 2.70 -3.85
N LYS A 122 -14.36 2.36 -5.05
CA LYS A 122 -14.07 0.98 -5.45
C LYS A 122 -12.58 0.62 -5.37
N ASP A 123 -11.70 1.63 -5.23
CA ASP A 123 -10.27 1.37 -5.03
C ASP A 123 -10.00 1.01 -3.56
N PRO A 124 -9.56 -0.22 -3.24
CA PRO A 124 -9.32 -0.65 -1.86
C PRO A 124 -8.13 0.07 -1.19
N GLU A 125 -7.22 0.66 -1.98
CA GLU A 125 -5.99 1.25 -1.45
C GLU A 125 -6.29 2.36 -0.43
N GLY A 126 -7.24 3.26 -0.72
CA GLY A 126 -7.66 4.32 0.18
C GLY A 126 -8.19 3.79 1.51
N TYR A 127 -8.99 2.72 1.48
CA TYR A 127 -9.54 2.08 2.68
C TYR A 127 -8.45 1.42 3.52
N PHE A 128 -7.53 0.68 2.91
CA PHE A 128 -6.43 0.02 3.64
C PHE A 128 -5.49 1.03 4.29
N LYS A 129 -5.15 2.08 3.59
CA LYS A 129 -4.31 3.17 4.10
C LYS A 129 -4.98 3.90 5.26
N TYR A 130 -6.27 4.23 5.12
CA TYR A 130 -7.06 4.88 6.18
C TYR A 130 -7.18 3.99 7.42
N ALA A 131 -7.54 2.71 7.25
CA ALA A 131 -7.60 1.77 8.36
C ALA A 131 -6.26 1.63 9.10
N ASN A 132 -5.15 1.63 8.36
CA ASN A 132 -3.81 1.54 8.96
C ASN A 132 -3.46 2.75 9.84
N ILE A 133 -3.88 3.96 9.46
CA ILE A 133 -3.69 5.18 10.27
C ILE A 133 -4.55 5.12 11.54
N LEU A 134 -5.77 4.61 11.45
CA LEU A 134 -6.72 4.60 12.56
C LEU A 134 -6.53 3.46 13.56
N ARG A 135 -5.92 2.34 13.15
CA ARG A 135 -5.90 1.09 13.95
C ARG A 135 -5.41 1.26 15.39
N GLY A 136 -4.48 2.20 15.63
CA GLY A 136 -3.92 2.46 16.95
C GLY A 136 -4.70 3.47 17.79
N ARG A 137 -5.50 4.34 17.16
CA ARG A 137 -6.24 5.43 17.82
C ARG A 137 -7.72 5.16 17.92
N SER A 138 -8.31 4.64 16.85
CA SER A 138 -9.76 4.42 16.69
C SER A 138 -9.99 3.07 15.98
N PRO A 139 -9.71 1.94 16.65
CA PRO A 139 -9.79 0.62 16.02
C PRO A 139 -11.20 0.28 15.51
N GLU A 140 -12.24 0.76 16.17
CA GLU A 140 -13.64 0.58 15.72
C GLU A 140 -13.88 1.31 14.40
N GLU A 141 -13.41 2.53 14.26
CA GLU A 141 -13.54 3.31 13.03
C GLU A 141 -12.72 2.67 11.90
N ALA A 142 -11.52 2.15 12.21
CA ALA A 142 -10.72 1.40 11.25
C ALA A 142 -11.46 0.16 10.73
N VAL A 143 -12.14 -0.58 11.61
CA VAL A 143 -12.94 -1.74 11.24
C VAL A 143 -14.17 -1.31 10.44
N GLN A 144 -14.90 -0.29 10.87
CA GLN A 144 -16.06 0.23 10.13
C GLN A 144 -15.70 0.64 8.71
N ASN A 145 -14.55 1.26 8.53
CA ASN A 145 -14.02 1.61 7.22
C ASN A 145 -13.77 0.38 6.32
N LEU A 146 -13.28 -0.73 6.90
CA LEU A 146 -13.08 -1.98 6.15
C LEU A 146 -14.41 -2.67 5.82
N GLU A 147 -15.41 -2.58 6.69
CA GLU A 147 -16.76 -3.07 6.40
C GLU A 147 -17.45 -2.23 5.30
N GLU A 148 -17.18 -0.93 5.24
CA GLU A 148 -17.60 -0.08 4.13
C GLU A 148 -16.98 -0.59 2.80
N LEU A 149 -15.67 -0.89 2.79
CA LEU A 149 -15.03 -1.49 1.62
C LEU A 149 -15.69 -2.81 1.21
N ARG A 150 -15.97 -3.70 2.19
CA ARG A 150 -16.67 -4.97 1.93
C ARG A 150 -18.00 -4.77 1.22
N THR A 151 -18.73 -3.71 1.58
CA THR A 151 -20.01 -3.37 0.92
C THR A 151 -19.81 -2.94 -0.54
N GLN A 152 -18.75 -2.18 -0.81
CA GLN A 152 -18.42 -1.71 -2.17
C GLN A 152 -17.76 -2.80 -3.02
N ARG A 153 -16.99 -3.68 -2.38
CA ARG A 153 -16.16 -4.71 -3.02
C ARG A 153 -16.24 -6.02 -2.21
N PRO A 154 -17.34 -6.78 -2.36
CA PRO A 154 -17.52 -8.05 -1.63
C PRO A 154 -16.47 -9.12 -1.99
N ASP A 155 -15.78 -8.93 -3.11
CA ASP A 155 -14.70 -9.80 -3.58
C ASP A 155 -13.38 -9.61 -2.82
N ILE A 156 -13.26 -8.54 -2.02
CA ILE A 156 -12.05 -8.25 -1.23
C ILE A 156 -12.19 -8.81 0.17
N ALA A 157 -11.31 -9.74 0.53
CA ALA A 157 -11.25 -10.31 1.87
C ALA A 157 -10.62 -9.31 2.85
N VAL A 158 -11.39 -8.85 3.83
CA VAL A 158 -10.91 -7.89 4.87
C VAL A 158 -10.78 -8.55 6.24
N ASP A 159 -11.27 -9.79 6.43
CA ASP A 159 -11.40 -10.41 7.75
C ASP A 159 -10.08 -10.56 8.50
N ALA A 160 -9.00 -10.94 7.82
CA ALA A 160 -7.68 -11.03 8.43
C ALA A 160 -7.16 -9.65 8.90
N LEU A 161 -7.43 -8.58 8.14
CA LEU A 161 -7.04 -7.22 8.54
C LEU A 161 -7.89 -6.71 9.71
N VAL A 162 -9.19 -6.97 9.70
CA VAL A 162 -10.09 -6.69 10.84
C VAL A 162 -9.62 -7.43 12.09
N ALA A 163 -9.26 -8.70 11.97
CA ALA A 163 -8.74 -9.49 13.06
C ALA A 163 -7.43 -8.93 13.64
N ARG A 164 -6.49 -8.49 12.79
CA ARG A 164 -5.25 -7.82 13.24
C ARG A 164 -5.52 -6.53 14.00
N ILE A 165 -6.47 -5.72 13.54
CA ILE A 165 -6.86 -4.47 14.21
C ILE A 165 -7.36 -4.79 15.62
N TYR A 166 -8.25 -5.78 15.76
CA TYR A 166 -8.75 -6.18 17.07
C TYR A 166 -7.67 -6.80 17.94
N TYR A 167 -6.77 -7.62 17.38
CA TYR A 167 -5.63 -8.18 18.11
C TYR A 167 -4.73 -7.09 18.67
N SER A 168 -4.30 -6.14 17.84
CA SER A 168 -3.42 -5.03 18.26
C SER A 168 -4.09 -4.09 19.28
N SER A 169 -5.42 -4.10 19.35
CA SER A 169 -6.22 -3.34 20.30
C SER A 169 -6.60 -4.12 21.56
N ASN A 170 -5.98 -5.28 21.77
CA ASN A 170 -6.24 -6.20 22.91
C ASN A 170 -7.70 -6.69 22.99
N LYS A 171 -8.43 -6.73 21.86
CA LYS A 171 -9.82 -7.22 21.77
C LYS A 171 -9.84 -8.67 21.28
N MET A 172 -9.28 -9.57 22.09
CA MET A 172 -8.96 -10.94 21.69
C MET A 172 -10.16 -11.73 21.17
N GLN A 173 -11.33 -11.61 21.83
CA GLN A 173 -12.53 -12.33 21.36
C GLN A 173 -12.94 -11.85 19.96
N LYS A 174 -12.99 -10.53 19.71
CA LYS A 174 -13.32 -9.98 18.39
C LYS A 174 -12.28 -10.37 17.33
N SER A 175 -11.01 -10.48 17.72
CA SER A 175 -9.94 -10.95 16.84
C SER A 175 -10.16 -12.40 16.41
N VAL A 176 -10.42 -13.29 17.37
CA VAL A 176 -10.72 -14.71 17.11
C VAL A 176 -11.94 -14.87 16.23
N ASP A 177 -13.02 -14.11 16.51
CA ASP A 177 -14.25 -14.15 15.72
C ASP A 177 -14.04 -13.69 14.28
N ALA A 178 -13.17 -12.69 14.07
CA ALA A 178 -12.84 -12.21 12.74
C ALA A 178 -11.95 -13.21 11.98
N TYR A 179 -10.92 -13.78 12.62
CA TYR A 179 -10.11 -14.83 12.00
C TYR A 179 -10.93 -16.08 11.65
N ALA A 180 -11.91 -16.44 12.48
CA ALA A 180 -12.78 -17.60 12.24
C ALA A 180 -13.63 -17.47 10.96
N LYS A 181 -13.83 -16.24 10.44
CA LYS A 181 -14.48 -16.00 9.14
C LYS A 181 -13.60 -16.37 7.96
N VAL A 182 -12.30 -16.48 8.17
CA VAL A 182 -11.36 -16.96 7.14
C VAL A 182 -11.40 -18.47 7.13
N SER A 183 -12.21 -19.06 6.25
CA SER A 183 -12.48 -20.50 6.20
C SER A 183 -11.25 -21.36 5.87
N ASP A 184 -10.21 -20.77 5.31
CA ASP A 184 -9.00 -21.47 4.86
C ASP A 184 -7.75 -20.77 5.45
N LEU A 185 -7.11 -21.43 6.42
CA LEU A 185 -5.91 -20.92 7.07
C LEU A 185 -4.73 -20.71 6.12
N SER A 186 -4.74 -21.33 4.93
CA SER A 186 -3.68 -21.13 3.93
C SER A 186 -3.66 -19.70 3.37
N LYS A 187 -4.79 -18.98 3.45
CA LYS A 187 -4.94 -17.59 3.06
C LYS A 187 -4.39 -16.60 4.08
N LEU A 188 -4.09 -17.06 5.28
CA LEU A 188 -3.52 -16.25 6.34
C LEU A 188 -2.00 -16.13 6.19
N ALA A 189 -1.48 -14.93 6.43
CA ALA A 189 -0.06 -14.74 6.60
C ALA A 189 0.43 -15.40 7.90
N ASP A 190 1.74 -15.64 8.00
CA ASP A 190 2.34 -16.24 9.20
C ASP A 190 2.08 -15.42 10.47
N GLU A 191 2.02 -14.10 10.35
CA GLU A 191 1.66 -13.20 11.44
C GLU A 191 0.22 -13.45 11.91
N ASP A 192 -0.72 -13.62 10.97
CA ASP A 192 -2.13 -13.85 11.26
C ASP A 192 -2.34 -15.19 11.97
N ILE A 193 -1.65 -16.26 11.51
CA ILE A 193 -1.68 -17.56 12.16
C ILE A 193 -1.17 -17.44 13.60
N THR A 194 -0.08 -16.69 13.81
CA THR A 194 0.48 -16.46 15.14
C THR A 194 -0.50 -15.68 16.03
N ASN A 195 -1.07 -14.60 15.51
CA ASN A 195 -2.02 -13.76 16.24
C ASN A 195 -3.31 -14.55 16.60
N TYR A 196 -3.82 -15.34 15.65
CA TYR A 196 -5.02 -16.16 15.87
C TYR A 196 -4.80 -17.23 16.93
N ALA A 197 -3.69 -17.98 16.84
CA ALA A 197 -3.35 -18.98 17.84
C ALA A 197 -3.12 -18.35 19.23
N THR A 198 -2.41 -17.19 19.28
CA THR A 198 -2.15 -16.49 20.54
C THR A 198 -3.43 -15.92 21.15
N ALA A 199 -4.29 -15.29 20.36
CA ALA A 199 -5.58 -14.77 20.85
C ALA A 199 -6.46 -15.90 21.39
N SER A 200 -6.53 -17.04 20.69
CA SER A 200 -7.25 -18.22 21.15
C SER A 200 -6.69 -18.76 22.46
N TRP A 201 -5.36 -18.82 22.59
CA TRP A 201 -4.69 -19.23 23.83
C TRP A 201 -5.02 -18.30 25.01
N MET A 202 -4.95 -16.97 24.80
CA MET A 202 -5.29 -15.97 25.83
C MET A 202 -6.74 -16.07 26.30
N LEU A 203 -7.64 -16.53 25.44
CA LEU A 203 -9.05 -16.80 25.78
C LEU A 203 -9.28 -18.21 26.34
N GLN A 204 -8.23 -18.95 26.65
CA GLN A 204 -8.28 -20.33 27.13
C GLN A 204 -8.97 -21.32 26.17
N GLN A 205 -9.09 -20.97 24.90
CA GLN A 205 -9.58 -21.85 23.82
C GLN A 205 -8.43 -22.77 23.35
N ARG A 206 -7.99 -23.66 24.24
CA ARG A 206 -6.75 -24.45 24.07
C ARG A 206 -6.76 -25.29 22.80
N ASP A 207 -7.85 -26.03 22.54
CA ASP A 207 -7.94 -26.91 21.37
C ASP A 207 -7.81 -26.13 20.07
N LYS A 208 -8.49 -24.98 19.96
CA LYS A 208 -8.40 -24.09 18.80
C LYS A 208 -6.98 -23.53 18.64
N SER A 209 -6.38 -23.05 19.71
CA SER A 209 -5.01 -22.55 19.70
C SER A 209 -4.03 -23.62 19.23
N LEU A 210 -4.18 -24.86 19.74
CA LEU A 210 -3.34 -26.00 19.35
C LEU A 210 -3.52 -26.37 17.87
N GLU A 211 -4.76 -26.43 17.39
CA GLU A 211 -5.07 -26.72 15.99
C GLU A 211 -4.37 -25.70 15.06
N ILE A 212 -4.52 -24.41 15.34
CA ILE A 212 -3.94 -23.34 14.53
C ILE A 212 -2.40 -23.37 14.60
N ALA A 213 -1.83 -23.59 15.79
CA ALA A 213 -0.38 -23.70 15.96
C ALA A 213 0.18 -24.91 15.19
N LYS A 214 -0.48 -26.08 15.25
CA LYS A 214 -0.12 -27.26 14.45
C LYS A 214 -0.16 -26.98 12.96
N TYR A 215 -1.19 -26.29 12.48
CA TYR A 215 -1.23 -25.86 11.08
C TYR A 215 -0.02 -24.96 10.72
N GLY A 216 0.31 -23.99 11.56
CA GLY A 216 1.51 -23.17 11.37
C GLY A 216 2.79 -24.01 11.25
N LEU A 217 2.94 -25.03 12.10
CA LEU A 217 4.09 -25.94 12.08
C LEU A 217 4.19 -26.77 10.78
N THR A 218 3.09 -27.03 10.08
CA THR A 218 3.15 -27.65 8.73
C THR A 218 3.78 -26.73 7.72
N LYS A 219 3.63 -25.40 7.89
CA LYS A 219 4.29 -24.39 7.01
C LYS A 219 5.75 -24.19 7.38
N ASN A 220 6.08 -24.14 8.68
CA ASN A 220 7.44 -23.95 9.17
C ASN A 220 7.61 -24.60 10.56
N ALA A 221 8.11 -25.85 10.58
CA ALA A 221 8.33 -26.63 11.79
C ALA A 221 9.32 -25.99 12.80
N ARG A 222 10.16 -25.04 12.36
CA ARG A 222 11.17 -24.38 13.22
C ARG A 222 10.70 -23.05 13.81
N LYS A 223 9.47 -22.60 13.52
CA LYS A 223 8.98 -21.30 14.02
C LYS A 223 8.71 -21.39 15.53
N ALA A 224 9.58 -20.76 16.32
CA ALA A 224 9.59 -20.84 17.79
C ALA A 224 8.25 -20.44 18.44
N ALA A 225 7.53 -19.46 17.86
CA ALA A 225 6.23 -19.03 18.37
C ALA A 225 5.19 -20.15 18.33
N TRP A 226 5.11 -20.90 17.22
CA TRP A 226 4.16 -21.98 17.05
C TRP A 226 4.52 -23.22 17.89
N ASN A 227 5.82 -23.52 18.01
CA ASN A 227 6.29 -24.59 18.91
C ASN A 227 5.93 -24.29 20.37
N ARG A 228 6.12 -23.03 20.84
CA ARG A 228 5.73 -22.63 22.20
C ARG A 228 4.22 -22.74 22.40
N LEU A 229 3.41 -22.25 21.46
CA LEU A 229 1.95 -22.32 21.55
C LEU A 229 1.47 -23.79 21.55
N ALA A 230 2.04 -24.64 20.70
CA ALA A 230 1.71 -26.06 20.72
C ALA A 230 2.06 -26.70 22.06
N PHE A 231 3.25 -26.41 22.61
CA PHE A 231 3.67 -26.93 23.93
C PHE A 231 2.74 -26.45 25.05
N TYR A 232 2.45 -25.15 25.17
CA TYR A 232 1.60 -24.59 26.23
C TYR A 232 0.14 -25.07 26.19
N ASN A 233 -0.32 -25.57 25.06
CA ASN A 233 -1.67 -26.15 24.97
C ASN A 233 -1.72 -27.64 25.29
N LEU A 234 -0.56 -28.29 25.41
CA LEU A 234 -0.46 -29.73 25.78
C LEU A 234 -0.21 -29.96 27.28
N THR A 235 0.23 -28.91 27.98
CA THR A 235 0.46 -28.87 29.42
C THR A 235 -0.71 -28.25 30.16
#